data_26bef5a6d1547361f40c78eb28703ee6
#
_entry.id   26bef5a6d1547361f40c78eb28703ee6
#
_cell.length_a   1.000
_cell.length_b   1.000
_cell.length_c   1.000
_cell.angle_alpha   90.00
_cell.angle_beta   90.00
_cell.angle_gamma   90.00
#
_symmetry.space_group_name_H-M   'P 1'
#
loop_
_entity.id
_entity.type
_entity.pdbx_description
1 polymer ?
#
loop_
_entity_poly.entity_id
_entity_poly.type
_entity_poly.pdbx_seq_one_letter_code
_entity_poly.pdbx_strand_id
1 'polypeptide(L)'
;MQVKYLLFLISILGLSSCTTDVDLTAPYKSIPVVFGLLDAETDTQWVRINRTWLGEGDQTQVAQIADSSEYDPARLHAQFVEVINGIDGRVFELKDTLLNDKEDNGVFFAPEHREYFVSTRRQDGDDLNPDASYRLEIVIDDTTDVEASTNMIALGLGNITQPPMGIDNLKLGFASVGTTNVTYPDYTFKWSSTPGAARYDAAIRVHFMENYWADDFHTILDSSKYRTMEIPIGSLNPNDDDGGEQLTKVFGGSTFYSTLSTRLDKNIRITRELGIWDEDVQISRAFDFLLIVANEQLAIYLDINSPVTGIIQDRPEYSNINGGLGLWASRTIQGVFGLGYTTDTIEHLQEGDETAELNFCTPNPLSDYTCP
;
A
#
# COMPACT_ATOMS: atom_id res chain seq x y z
N MET A 1 64.36 44.74 -34.73
CA MET A 1 64.34 43.79 -33.57
C MET A 1 63.25 44.08 -32.55
N GLN A 2 62.82 45.30 -32.39
CA GLN A 2 61.77 45.69 -31.39
C GLN A 2 60.34 45.24 -31.75
N VAL A 3 59.95 45.08 -32.98
CA VAL A 3 58.62 44.69 -33.41
C VAL A 3 58.30 43.19 -33.08
N LYS A 4 59.36 42.32 -33.11
CA LYS A 4 59.18 40.91 -32.77
C LYS A 4 58.87 40.65 -31.28
N TYR A 5 59.45 41.48 -30.39
CA TYR A 5 59.19 41.40 -28.95
C TYR A 5 57.79 41.95 -28.58
N LEU A 6 57.29 42.97 -29.33
CA LEU A 6 55.98 43.52 -29.14
C LEU A 6 54.88 42.50 -29.50
N LEU A 7 55.06 41.76 -30.62
CA LEU A 7 54.12 40.69 -31.04
C LEU A 7 54.16 39.48 -30.08
N PHE A 8 55.29 39.17 -29.48
CA PHE A 8 55.42 38.10 -28.47
C PHE A 8 54.80 38.48 -27.15
N LEU A 9 54.89 39.76 -26.74
CA LEU A 9 54.23 40.26 -25.52
C LEU A 9 52.69 40.31 -25.63
N ILE A 10 52.13 40.64 -26.83
CA ILE A 10 50.72 40.63 -27.10
C ILE A 10 50.14 39.20 -27.14
N SER A 11 50.95 38.21 -27.54
CA SER A 11 50.52 36.80 -27.56
C SER A 11 50.44 36.19 -26.17
N ILE A 12 51.14 36.71 -25.15
CA ILE A 12 51.12 36.23 -23.78
C ILE A 12 49.96 36.81 -22.97
N LEU A 13 49.42 37.97 -23.33
CA LEU A 13 48.25 38.58 -22.68
C LEU A 13 46.90 37.98 -23.10
N GLY A 14 46.85 37.13 -24.15
CA GLY A 14 45.66 36.50 -24.68
C GLY A 14 45.23 35.19 -24.02
N LEU A 15 46.00 34.68 -23.00
CA LEU A 15 45.74 33.39 -22.36
C LEU A 15 45.18 33.50 -20.94
N SER A 16 44.70 34.66 -20.51
CA SER A 16 43.84 34.73 -19.33
C SER A 16 42.44 34.24 -19.71
N SER A 17 42.29 32.94 -19.88
CA SER A 17 41.01 32.28 -19.88
C SER A 17 40.41 32.47 -18.48
N CYS A 18 39.49 33.39 -18.33
CA CYS A 18 38.57 33.39 -17.19
C CYS A 18 37.83 32.04 -17.23
N THR A 19 38.19 31.13 -16.36
CA THR A 19 37.29 30.06 -15.97
C THR A 19 36.16 30.72 -15.20
N THR A 20 35.07 31.02 -15.89
CA THR A 20 33.81 31.31 -15.24
C THR A 20 33.26 29.97 -14.75
N ASP A 21 33.71 29.49 -13.62
CA ASP A 21 32.95 28.56 -12.81
C ASP A 21 31.72 29.33 -12.35
N VAL A 22 30.69 29.31 -13.17
CA VAL A 22 29.37 29.77 -12.77
C VAL A 22 28.81 28.63 -11.96
N ASP A 23 28.77 28.78 -10.65
CA ASP A 23 27.98 27.90 -9.81
C ASP A 23 26.51 28.07 -10.18
N LEU A 24 26.00 27.13 -10.97
CA LEU A 24 24.62 27.10 -11.46
C LEU A 24 23.66 26.56 -10.41
N THR A 25 24.17 26.12 -9.27
CA THR A 25 23.38 25.56 -8.18
C THR A 25 23.05 26.63 -7.15
N ALA A 26 21.76 26.87 -6.92
CA ALA A 26 21.33 27.63 -5.74
C ALA A 26 21.79 26.88 -4.47
N PRO A 27 22.06 27.59 -3.35
CA PRO A 27 22.34 26.92 -2.10
C PRO A 27 21.28 25.89 -1.79
N TYR A 28 21.68 24.63 -1.65
CA TYR A 28 20.77 23.53 -1.35
C TYR A 28 20.09 23.77 0.00
N LYS A 29 18.75 23.67 -0.01
CA LYS A 29 17.93 23.62 1.20
C LYS A 29 17.31 22.24 1.30
N SER A 30 17.65 21.50 2.36
CA SER A 30 16.99 20.24 2.67
C SER A 30 15.51 20.48 2.96
N ILE A 31 14.64 19.74 2.28
CA ILE A 31 13.19 19.80 2.49
C ILE A 31 12.77 18.52 3.18
N PRO A 32 12.09 18.58 4.33
CA PRO A 32 11.52 17.40 4.98
C PRO A 32 10.50 16.71 4.09
N VAL A 33 10.53 15.37 4.08
CA VAL A 33 9.60 14.51 3.35
C VAL A 33 8.96 13.56 4.35
N VAL A 34 7.67 13.69 4.56
CA VAL A 34 6.95 13.00 5.63
C VAL A 34 5.80 12.17 5.06
N PHE A 35 5.74 10.89 5.44
CA PHE A 35 4.62 10.01 5.11
C PHE A 35 4.14 9.30 6.37
N GLY A 36 2.88 9.49 6.71
CA GLY A 36 2.22 8.80 7.81
C GLY A 36 0.75 8.54 7.48
N LEU A 37 0.31 7.33 7.77
CA LEU A 37 -1.08 6.91 7.61
C LEU A 37 -1.57 6.37 8.95
N LEU A 38 -2.42 7.14 9.62
CA LEU A 38 -3.06 6.72 10.85
C LEU A 38 -4.16 5.68 10.59
N ASP A 39 -4.17 4.63 11.41
CA ASP A 39 -5.18 3.58 11.36
C ASP A 39 -5.58 3.19 12.80
N ALA A 40 -6.81 3.48 13.18
CA ALA A 40 -7.30 3.19 14.52
C ALA A 40 -7.45 1.68 14.84
N GLU A 41 -7.37 0.82 13.83
CA GLU A 41 -7.44 -0.64 14.00
C GLU A 41 -6.05 -1.27 14.27
N THR A 42 -4.96 -0.50 14.18
CA THR A 42 -3.60 -1.00 14.39
C THR A 42 -3.03 -0.62 15.74
N ASP A 43 -2.24 -1.52 16.32
CA ASP A 43 -1.59 -1.33 17.62
C ASP A 43 -0.35 -0.40 17.58
N THR A 44 0.07 0.01 16.38
CA THR A 44 1.27 0.83 16.17
C THR A 44 1.08 1.75 14.98
N GLN A 45 1.35 3.03 15.18
CA GLN A 45 1.37 4.00 14.10
C GLN A 45 2.80 4.25 13.64
N TRP A 46 3.00 4.29 12.34
CA TRP A 46 4.30 4.47 11.70
C TRP A 46 4.34 5.76 10.91
N VAL A 47 5.46 6.49 11.02
CA VAL A 47 5.72 7.72 10.28
C VAL A 47 7.12 7.66 9.71
N ARG A 48 7.22 7.82 8.39
CA ARG A 48 8.48 7.97 7.71
C ARG A 48 8.84 9.43 7.60
N ILE A 49 10.03 9.80 8.10
CA ILE A 49 10.53 11.17 8.07
C ILE A 49 11.91 11.14 7.41
N ASN A 50 11.95 11.59 6.17
CA ASN A 50 13.15 11.70 5.35
C ASN A 50 13.42 13.15 4.95
N ARG A 51 14.46 13.37 4.17
CA ARG A 51 14.76 14.67 3.55
C ARG A 51 15.13 14.52 2.10
N THR A 52 14.91 15.58 1.33
CA THR A 52 15.52 15.70 0.01
C THR A 52 17.03 15.87 0.16
N TRP A 53 17.80 15.58 -0.88
CA TRP A 53 19.24 15.80 -0.91
C TRP A 53 19.67 16.37 -2.26
N LEU A 54 20.77 17.08 -2.23
CA LEU A 54 21.51 17.49 -3.42
C LEU A 54 23.00 17.40 -3.06
N GLY A 55 23.71 16.49 -3.68
CA GLY A 55 25.16 16.33 -3.51
C GLY A 55 25.93 16.76 -4.75
N GLU A 56 27.23 16.92 -4.63
CA GLU A 56 28.13 17.05 -5.77
C GLU A 56 28.32 15.68 -6.44
N GLY A 57 28.28 15.65 -7.78
CA GLY A 57 28.52 14.45 -8.57
C GLY A 57 27.27 13.63 -8.89
N ASP A 58 27.42 12.29 -8.88
CA ASP A 58 26.35 11.37 -9.26
C ASP A 58 25.31 11.21 -8.13
N GLN A 59 24.11 11.71 -8.36
CA GLN A 59 23.00 11.67 -7.38
C GLN A 59 22.57 10.24 -7.04
N THR A 60 22.81 9.26 -7.91
CA THR A 60 22.54 7.84 -7.64
C THR A 60 23.48 7.32 -6.55
N GLN A 61 24.74 7.75 -6.53
CA GLN A 61 25.68 7.39 -5.48
C GLN A 61 25.35 8.08 -4.15
N VAL A 62 24.89 9.34 -4.20
CA VAL A 62 24.44 10.06 -3.01
C VAL A 62 23.23 9.36 -2.38
N ALA A 63 22.30 8.86 -3.19
CA ALA A 63 21.13 8.12 -2.73
C ALA A 63 21.45 6.82 -2.00
N GLN A 64 22.65 6.24 -2.23
CA GLN A 64 23.15 5.04 -1.54
C GLN A 64 23.73 5.33 -0.13
N ILE A 65 23.71 6.57 0.31
CA ILE A 65 24.22 6.98 1.63
C ILE A 65 23.00 7.26 2.52
N ALA A 66 22.84 6.53 3.62
CA ALA A 66 21.71 6.70 4.55
C ALA A 66 21.57 8.15 5.02
N ASP A 67 22.65 8.76 5.46
CA ASP A 67 22.68 10.13 5.96
C ASP A 67 22.28 11.19 4.92
N SER A 68 22.24 10.86 3.64
CA SER A 68 21.77 11.81 2.62
C SER A 68 20.25 12.02 2.68
N SER A 69 19.49 10.98 2.98
CA SER A 69 18.02 10.98 3.01
C SER A 69 17.43 10.86 4.40
N GLU A 70 18.19 10.50 5.43
CA GLU A 70 17.73 10.36 6.81
C GLU A 70 18.20 11.54 7.67
N TYR A 71 17.45 11.86 8.71
CA TYR A 71 17.86 12.80 9.74
C TYR A 71 18.56 12.08 10.88
N ASP A 72 19.49 12.79 11.54
CA ASP A 72 20.04 12.36 12.83
C ASP A 72 18.90 12.37 13.87
N PRO A 73 18.52 11.23 14.47
CA PRO A 73 17.42 11.15 15.42
C PRO A 73 17.66 11.99 16.68
N ALA A 74 18.91 12.29 17.03
CA ALA A 74 19.21 13.16 18.16
C ALA A 74 18.84 14.63 17.91
N ARG A 75 18.56 15.01 16.66
CA ARG A 75 18.23 16.36 16.21
C ARG A 75 16.81 16.49 15.69
N LEU A 76 15.97 15.43 15.83
CA LEU A 76 14.61 15.40 15.36
C LEU A 76 13.68 15.00 16.50
N HIS A 77 12.69 15.85 16.78
CA HIS A 77 11.59 15.55 17.69
C HIS A 77 10.29 15.50 16.89
N ALA A 78 9.58 14.40 17.00
CA ALA A 78 8.32 14.20 16.29
C ALA A 78 7.24 13.68 17.24
N GLN A 79 6.07 14.26 17.14
CA GLN A 79 4.88 13.84 17.90
C GLN A 79 3.62 14.11 17.08
N PHE A 80 2.51 13.51 17.47
CA PHE A 80 1.22 13.99 17.01
C PHE A 80 0.27 14.18 18.20
N VAL A 81 -0.60 15.17 18.07
CA VAL A 81 -1.52 15.63 19.10
C VAL A 81 -2.95 15.31 18.69
N GLU A 82 -3.68 14.63 19.55
CA GLU A 82 -5.12 14.45 19.41
C GLU A 82 -5.83 15.78 19.60
N VAL A 83 -6.73 16.11 18.67
CA VAL A 83 -7.49 17.36 18.74
C VAL A 83 -8.97 17.04 18.68
N ILE A 84 -9.69 17.39 19.74
CA ILE A 84 -11.14 17.17 19.87
C ILE A 84 -11.84 18.53 19.97
N ASN A 85 -12.71 18.84 19.01
CA ASN A 85 -13.43 20.12 18.96
C ASN A 85 -12.48 21.34 19.00
N GLY A 86 -11.28 21.23 18.39
CA GLY A 86 -10.27 22.28 18.37
C GLY A 86 -9.46 22.44 19.67
N ILE A 87 -9.59 21.52 20.59
CA ILE A 87 -8.86 21.50 21.87
C ILE A 87 -7.83 20.36 21.83
N ASP A 88 -6.57 20.69 22.14
CA ASP A 88 -5.48 19.75 22.25
C ASP A 88 -5.71 18.75 23.39
N GLY A 89 -5.60 17.46 23.08
CA GLY A 89 -5.79 16.36 24.00
C GLY A 89 -4.48 15.59 24.25
N ARG A 90 -4.50 14.28 24.01
CA ARG A 90 -3.34 13.40 24.21
C ARG A 90 -2.23 13.71 23.23
N VAL A 91 -0.99 13.56 23.71
CA VAL A 91 0.21 13.68 22.88
C VAL A 91 0.83 12.31 22.72
N PHE A 92 1.16 11.94 21.50
CA PHE A 92 1.81 10.71 21.11
C PHE A 92 3.21 11.00 20.59
N GLU A 93 4.21 10.78 21.44
CA GLU A 93 5.61 10.97 21.09
C GLU A 93 6.12 9.82 20.22
N LEU A 94 6.70 10.13 19.06
CA LEU A 94 7.27 9.17 18.13
C LEU A 94 8.70 8.81 18.54
N LYS A 95 9.01 7.51 18.52
CA LYS A 95 10.34 6.95 18.76
C LYS A 95 10.89 6.43 17.45
N ASP A 96 12.20 6.59 17.26
CA ASP A 96 12.86 6.05 16.08
C ASP A 96 13.26 4.59 16.25
N THR A 97 13.35 3.87 15.15
CA THR A 97 13.89 2.52 15.07
C THR A 97 14.50 2.27 13.68
N LEU A 98 15.40 1.29 13.60
CA LEU A 98 15.94 0.81 12.34
C LEU A 98 15.26 -0.49 11.95
N LEU A 99 14.76 -0.55 10.73
CA LEU A 99 14.17 -1.73 10.11
C LEU A 99 15.08 -2.22 8.98
N ASN A 100 15.01 -3.53 8.66
CA ASN A 100 15.85 -4.19 7.64
C ASN A 100 14.98 -4.92 6.60
N ASP A 101 13.84 -4.36 6.25
CA ASP A 101 12.84 -4.98 5.37
C ASP A 101 12.67 -4.24 4.03
N LYS A 102 13.47 -3.20 3.78
CA LYS A 102 13.46 -2.49 2.51
C LYS A 102 14.14 -3.34 1.43
N GLU A 103 13.46 -3.50 0.30
CA GLU A 103 14.01 -4.19 -0.86
C GLU A 103 15.25 -3.44 -1.41
N ASP A 104 16.29 -4.18 -1.78
CA ASP A 104 17.58 -3.66 -2.28
C ASP A 104 17.63 -3.51 -3.82
N ASN A 105 16.48 -3.60 -4.50
CA ASN A 105 16.35 -3.52 -5.95
C ASN A 105 16.26 -2.09 -6.50
N GLY A 106 16.40 -1.08 -5.64
CA GLY A 106 16.26 0.34 -5.97
C GLY A 106 17.57 1.13 -5.98
N VAL A 107 17.46 2.45 -6.17
CA VAL A 107 18.59 3.38 -6.17
C VAL A 107 18.91 3.93 -4.78
N PHE A 108 18.05 3.74 -3.80
CA PHE A 108 18.20 4.25 -2.45
C PHE A 108 18.93 3.26 -1.55
N PHE A 109 19.57 3.77 -0.50
CA PHE A 109 20.17 2.96 0.54
C PHE A 109 19.17 1.90 1.08
N ALA A 110 19.63 0.66 1.17
CA ALA A 110 18.86 -0.51 1.61
C ALA A 110 19.83 -1.58 2.15
N PRO A 111 19.39 -2.59 2.91
CA PRO A 111 17.99 -2.84 3.34
C PRO A 111 17.60 -2.06 4.59
N GLU A 112 18.57 -1.53 5.35
CA GLU A 112 18.31 -0.78 6.58
C GLU A 112 17.71 0.59 6.26
N HIS A 113 16.72 1.01 7.05
CA HIS A 113 16.13 2.34 7.00
C HIS A 113 15.53 2.72 8.35
N ARG A 114 15.43 4.04 8.59
CA ARG A 114 14.85 4.58 9.81
C ARG A 114 13.37 4.86 9.65
N GLU A 115 12.59 4.40 10.62
CA GLU A 115 11.18 4.70 10.77
C GLU A 115 10.88 5.26 12.17
N TYR A 116 9.83 6.04 12.30
CA TYR A 116 9.35 6.58 13.56
C TYR A 116 8.02 5.93 13.91
N PHE A 117 7.82 5.58 15.17
CA PHE A 117 6.63 4.87 15.60
C PHE A 117 6.17 5.24 17.00
N VAL A 118 4.89 4.99 17.27
CA VAL A 118 4.33 5.01 18.61
C VAL A 118 3.33 3.88 18.77
N SER A 119 3.27 3.27 19.97
CA SER A 119 2.26 2.27 20.31
C SER A 119 0.91 2.95 20.56
N THR A 120 -0.13 2.42 19.93
CA THR A 120 -1.51 2.86 20.10
C THR A 120 -2.40 1.68 20.50
N ARG A 121 -1.90 0.84 21.42
CA ARG A 121 -2.60 -0.38 21.84
C ARG A 121 -3.80 -0.05 22.71
N ARG A 122 -4.95 -0.54 22.31
CA ARG A 122 -6.20 -0.40 23.06
C ARG A 122 -6.12 -0.92 24.49
N GLN A 123 -5.41 -2.02 24.71
CA GLN A 123 -5.21 -2.59 26.04
C GLN A 123 -4.42 -1.69 27.01
N ASP A 124 -3.61 -0.76 26.46
CA ASP A 124 -2.83 0.19 27.24
C ASP A 124 -3.58 1.52 27.45
N GLY A 125 -4.77 1.67 26.84
CA GLY A 125 -5.57 2.90 26.84
C GLY A 125 -5.05 3.99 25.90
N ASP A 126 -4.15 3.61 25.00
CA ASP A 126 -3.50 4.52 24.04
C ASP A 126 -4.15 4.48 22.63
N ASP A 127 -5.28 3.77 22.50
CA ASP A 127 -6.00 3.67 21.22
C ASP A 127 -6.39 5.04 20.67
N LEU A 128 -6.30 5.17 19.34
CA LEU A 128 -6.70 6.39 18.66
C LEU A 128 -8.22 6.60 18.73
N ASN A 129 -8.62 7.83 19.01
CA ASN A 129 -10.03 8.21 18.97
C ASN A 129 -10.47 8.45 17.52
N PRO A 130 -11.41 7.66 16.99
CA PRO A 130 -11.86 7.80 15.60
C PRO A 130 -12.65 9.09 15.33
N ASP A 131 -13.13 9.77 16.38
CA ASP A 131 -13.88 11.03 16.27
C ASP A 131 -12.97 12.28 16.40
N ALA A 132 -11.64 12.07 16.54
CA ALA A 132 -10.67 13.15 16.67
C ALA A 132 -9.97 13.46 15.33
N SER A 133 -9.39 14.64 15.24
CA SER A 133 -8.32 14.94 14.31
C SER A 133 -6.96 14.83 14.99
N TYR A 134 -5.91 14.63 14.20
CA TYR A 134 -4.54 14.47 14.70
C TYR A 134 -3.61 15.43 13.99
N ARG A 135 -2.96 16.31 14.79
CA ARG A 135 -1.97 17.27 14.32
C ARG A 135 -0.58 16.67 14.52
N LEU A 136 0.14 16.46 13.44
CA LEU A 136 1.56 16.09 13.43
C LEU A 136 2.41 17.32 13.65
N GLU A 137 3.41 17.21 14.50
CA GLU A 137 4.38 18.24 14.83
C GLU A 137 5.79 17.64 14.79
N ILE A 138 6.66 18.20 13.96
CA ILE A 138 8.05 17.75 13.87
C ILE A 138 8.96 18.97 13.95
N VAL A 139 9.93 18.93 14.87
CA VAL A 139 10.97 19.95 15.02
C VAL A 139 12.30 19.36 14.65
N ILE A 140 13.02 19.98 13.73
CA ILE A 140 14.32 19.54 13.23
C ILE A 140 15.33 20.64 13.51
N ASP A 141 16.44 20.28 14.19
CA ASP A 141 17.54 21.19 14.51
C ASP A 141 17.11 22.44 15.31
N ASP A 142 16.03 22.34 16.09
CA ASP A 142 15.41 23.45 16.85
C ASP A 142 15.04 24.68 16.00
N THR A 143 14.99 24.54 14.67
CA THR A 143 14.81 25.68 13.74
C THR A 143 13.83 25.41 12.59
N THR A 144 13.55 24.16 12.29
CA THR A 144 12.63 23.80 11.21
C THR A 144 11.40 23.13 11.80
N ASP A 145 10.27 23.81 11.68
CA ASP A 145 8.97 23.29 12.10
C ASP A 145 8.24 22.71 10.90
N VAL A 146 7.70 21.49 11.09
CA VAL A 146 6.87 20.80 10.11
C VAL A 146 5.56 20.42 10.78
N GLU A 147 4.45 20.79 10.17
CA GLU A 147 3.11 20.55 10.70
C GLU A 147 2.19 19.96 9.64
N ALA A 148 1.26 19.12 10.09
CA ALA A 148 0.17 18.63 9.25
C ALA A 148 -1.04 18.26 10.11
N SER A 149 -2.22 18.22 9.54
CA SER A 149 -3.43 17.76 10.23
C SER A 149 -4.20 16.77 9.37
N THR A 150 -4.83 15.81 10.04
CA THR A 150 -5.70 14.83 9.39
C THR A 150 -6.88 14.48 10.30
N ASN A 151 -8.04 14.21 9.70
CA ASN A 151 -9.18 13.66 10.41
C ASN A 151 -9.10 12.13 10.35
N MET A 152 -9.56 11.48 11.42
CA MET A 152 -9.73 10.02 11.40
C MET A 152 -10.99 9.63 10.63
N ILE A 153 -11.02 8.38 10.21
CA ILE A 153 -12.21 7.75 9.66
C ILE A 153 -12.91 7.05 10.80
N ALA A 154 -14.21 7.31 10.99
CA ALA A 154 -14.98 6.65 12.02
C ALA A 154 -14.98 5.11 11.80
N LEU A 155 -14.82 4.36 12.89
CA LEU A 155 -14.85 2.90 12.83
C LEU A 155 -16.26 2.42 12.50
N GLY A 156 -16.44 1.92 11.30
CA GLY A 156 -17.74 1.47 10.79
C GLY A 156 -17.92 -0.04 10.91
N LEU A 157 -18.00 -0.58 12.11
CA LEU A 157 -18.39 -1.97 12.30
C LEU A 157 -19.83 -2.17 11.81
N GLY A 158 -20.01 -3.02 10.80
CA GLY A 158 -21.34 -3.38 10.29
C GLY A 158 -21.82 -2.60 9.06
N ASN A 159 -20.97 -1.80 8.45
CA ASN A 159 -21.34 -1.08 7.23
C ASN A 159 -21.43 -1.97 5.98
N ILE A 160 -20.77 -3.14 5.97
CA ILE A 160 -20.82 -4.09 4.85
C ILE A 160 -22.13 -4.89 4.95
N THR A 161 -23.00 -4.74 3.96
CA THR A 161 -24.28 -5.44 3.90
C THR A 161 -24.29 -6.62 2.93
N GLN A 162 -23.34 -6.63 1.98
CA GLN A 162 -23.15 -7.74 1.04
C GLN A 162 -21.66 -7.85 0.63
N PRO A 163 -20.97 -8.98 0.94
CA PRO A 163 -21.48 -10.17 1.63
C PRO A 163 -21.91 -9.86 3.08
N PRO A 164 -22.92 -10.58 3.62
CA PRO A 164 -23.35 -10.37 4.99
C PRO A 164 -22.26 -10.78 5.98
N MET A 165 -22.05 -9.96 7.02
CA MET A 165 -21.11 -10.22 8.09
C MET A 165 -21.66 -11.23 9.11
N GLY A 166 -20.77 -11.94 9.82
CA GLY A 166 -21.13 -12.84 10.91
C GLY A 166 -21.78 -14.16 10.50
N ILE A 167 -21.57 -14.59 9.26
CA ILE A 167 -21.97 -15.91 8.77
C ILE A 167 -20.72 -16.79 8.64
N ASP A 168 -20.60 -17.79 9.50
CA ASP A 168 -19.36 -18.59 9.64
C ASP A 168 -19.01 -19.47 8.45
N ASN A 169 -19.97 -19.82 7.60
CA ASN A 169 -19.76 -20.72 6.46
C ASN A 169 -20.19 -20.09 5.12
N LEU A 170 -20.08 -18.78 5.02
CA LEU A 170 -20.48 -18.07 3.81
C LEU A 170 -19.58 -18.44 2.64
N LYS A 171 -20.21 -18.90 1.56
CA LYS A 171 -19.55 -19.23 0.29
C LYS A 171 -20.04 -18.32 -0.81
N LEU A 172 -19.10 -17.79 -1.60
CA LEU A 172 -19.43 -17.02 -2.79
C LEU A 172 -19.07 -17.82 -4.04
N GLY A 173 -19.88 -17.65 -5.08
CA GLY A 173 -19.71 -18.30 -6.38
C GLY A 173 -19.35 -17.32 -7.47
N PHE A 174 -18.32 -17.63 -8.25
CA PHE A 174 -17.90 -16.89 -9.45
C PHE A 174 -18.12 -17.68 -10.74
N ALA A 175 -18.49 -18.95 -10.62
CA ALA A 175 -19.00 -19.78 -11.72
C ALA A 175 -20.23 -20.55 -11.28
N SER A 176 -21.03 -20.96 -12.24
CA SER A 176 -22.06 -21.98 -12.11
C SER A 176 -21.89 -22.98 -13.26
N VAL A 177 -21.59 -24.23 -12.89
CA VAL A 177 -21.25 -25.30 -13.82
C VAL A 177 -22.52 -26.09 -14.13
N GLY A 178 -23.01 -25.98 -15.36
CA GLY A 178 -24.13 -26.77 -15.87
C GLY A 178 -23.64 -27.97 -16.70
N THR A 179 -24.55 -28.86 -17.04
CA THR A 179 -24.23 -30.10 -17.81
C THR A 179 -23.68 -29.83 -19.22
N THR A 180 -23.91 -28.65 -19.79
CA THR A 180 -23.48 -28.31 -21.17
C THR A 180 -22.79 -26.96 -21.28
N ASN A 181 -22.84 -26.13 -20.26
CA ASN A 181 -22.27 -24.79 -20.27
C ASN A 181 -21.86 -24.34 -18.87
N VAL A 182 -20.86 -23.47 -18.81
CA VAL A 182 -20.48 -22.71 -17.62
C VAL A 182 -20.97 -21.29 -17.77
N THR A 183 -21.50 -20.71 -16.71
CA THR A 183 -21.86 -19.30 -16.63
C THR A 183 -21.09 -18.63 -15.51
N TYR A 184 -20.83 -17.33 -15.66
CA TYR A 184 -20.06 -16.53 -14.72
C TYR A 184 -20.95 -15.45 -14.11
N PRO A 185 -21.67 -15.77 -13.03
CA PRO A 185 -22.55 -14.78 -12.41
C PRO A 185 -21.75 -13.62 -11.85
N ASP A 186 -22.32 -12.43 -11.99
CA ASP A 186 -21.81 -11.25 -11.33
C ASP A 186 -22.13 -11.29 -9.85
N TYR A 187 -21.18 -10.88 -9.00
CA TYR A 187 -21.42 -10.68 -7.59
C TYR A 187 -21.48 -9.19 -7.25
N THR A 188 -22.51 -8.81 -6.48
CA THR A 188 -22.72 -7.42 -6.08
C THR A 188 -22.26 -7.23 -4.65
N PHE A 189 -21.26 -6.39 -4.44
CA PHE A 189 -20.78 -5.95 -3.13
C PHE A 189 -21.54 -4.67 -2.72
N LYS A 190 -21.97 -4.59 -1.44
CA LYS A 190 -22.72 -3.44 -0.92
C LYS A 190 -22.26 -3.07 0.48
N TRP A 191 -22.10 -1.78 0.71
CA TRP A 191 -21.78 -1.22 2.02
C TRP A 191 -22.35 0.18 2.16
N SER A 192 -22.42 0.69 3.38
CA SER A 192 -22.74 2.08 3.65
C SER A 192 -21.46 2.88 3.90
N SER A 193 -21.42 4.12 3.43
CA SER A 193 -20.29 5.01 3.72
C SER A 193 -20.19 5.30 5.23
N THR A 194 -18.98 5.61 5.65
CA THR A 194 -18.59 5.89 7.05
C THR A 194 -18.25 7.37 7.15
N PRO A 195 -18.58 8.07 8.24
CA PRO A 195 -18.14 9.44 8.44
C PRO A 195 -16.61 9.60 8.34
N GLY A 196 -16.18 10.65 7.64
CA GLY A 196 -14.77 10.94 7.37
C GLY A 196 -14.14 10.16 6.22
N ALA A 197 -14.88 9.24 5.59
CA ALA A 197 -14.41 8.50 4.43
C ALA A 197 -14.67 9.26 3.12
N ALA A 198 -13.63 9.44 2.32
CA ALA A 198 -13.71 10.13 1.03
C ALA A 198 -13.51 9.17 -0.17
N ARG A 199 -12.92 7.98 0.06
CA ARG A 199 -12.70 6.98 -0.99
C ARG A 199 -12.73 5.58 -0.42
N TYR A 200 -13.29 4.67 -1.21
CA TYR A 200 -13.30 3.23 -0.96
C TYR A 200 -12.64 2.51 -2.14
N ASP A 201 -11.60 1.74 -1.86
CA ASP A 201 -11.00 0.80 -2.79
C ASP A 201 -11.42 -0.61 -2.37
N ALA A 202 -12.30 -1.23 -3.17
CA ALA A 202 -12.80 -2.58 -2.91
C ALA A 202 -11.92 -3.62 -3.60
N ALA A 203 -11.61 -4.70 -2.89
CA ALA A 203 -10.80 -5.81 -3.39
C ALA A 203 -11.25 -7.17 -2.82
N ILE A 204 -10.90 -8.23 -3.55
CA ILE A 204 -10.90 -9.60 -3.04
C ILE A 204 -9.45 -9.98 -2.79
N ARG A 205 -9.13 -10.46 -1.58
CA ARG A 205 -7.82 -11.04 -1.26
C ARG A 205 -7.95 -12.56 -1.23
N VAL A 206 -7.35 -13.22 -2.20
CA VAL A 206 -7.31 -14.68 -2.30
C VAL A 206 -6.15 -15.22 -1.48
N HIS A 207 -6.39 -16.28 -0.72
CA HIS A 207 -5.40 -16.97 0.11
C HIS A 207 -5.15 -18.37 -0.44
N PHE A 208 -3.90 -18.75 -0.61
CA PHE A 208 -3.53 -20.10 -1.04
C PHE A 208 -2.12 -20.47 -0.59
N MET A 209 -1.88 -21.77 -0.46
CA MET A 209 -0.55 -22.33 -0.25
C MET A 209 0.00 -22.79 -1.60
N GLU A 210 1.12 -22.23 -2.06
CA GLU A 210 1.87 -22.79 -3.18
C GLU A 210 2.78 -23.89 -2.69
N ASN A 211 2.52 -25.12 -3.13
CA ASN A 211 3.34 -26.30 -2.89
C ASN A 211 4.20 -26.54 -4.13
N TYR A 212 5.52 -26.51 -3.96
CA TYR A 212 6.51 -26.74 -5.00
C TYR A 212 6.96 -28.20 -4.95
N TRP A 213 6.88 -28.90 -6.08
CA TRP A 213 7.17 -30.32 -6.17
C TRP A 213 8.46 -30.57 -6.96
N ALA A 214 9.26 -31.50 -6.48
CA ALA A 214 10.50 -31.90 -7.15
C ALA A 214 10.24 -32.71 -8.44
N ASP A 215 9.04 -33.31 -8.57
CA ASP A 215 8.62 -34.12 -9.68
C ASP A 215 7.28 -33.70 -10.28
N ASP A 216 7.00 -34.12 -11.50
CA ASP A 216 5.78 -33.78 -12.25
C ASP A 216 4.55 -34.57 -11.77
N PHE A 217 4.73 -35.57 -10.89
CA PHE A 217 3.66 -36.42 -10.34
C PHE A 217 3.19 -35.98 -8.95
N HIS A 218 3.74 -34.89 -8.40
CA HIS A 218 3.44 -34.34 -7.08
C HIS A 218 3.64 -35.37 -5.95
N THR A 219 4.72 -36.17 -6.02
CA THR A 219 5.02 -37.19 -5.02
C THR A 219 6.09 -36.80 -4.02
N ILE A 220 6.95 -35.83 -4.39
CA ILE A 220 8.05 -35.31 -3.55
C ILE A 220 7.89 -33.82 -3.37
N LEU A 221 7.35 -33.41 -2.21
CA LEU A 221 7.23 -32.02 -1.85
C LEU A 221 8.62 -31.42 -1.56
N ASP A 222 8.99 -30.36 -2.25
CA ASP A 222 10.24 -29.63 -2.06
C ASP A 222 10.08 -28.52 -1.02
N SER A 223 9.06 -27.65 -1.20
CA SER A 223 8.78 -26.53 -0.30
C SER A 223 7.33 -26.08 -0.41
N SER A 224 6.88 -25.34 0.59
CA SER A 224 5.55 -24.70 0.60
C SER A 224 5.67 -23.23 0.96
N LYS A 225 4.91 -22.39 0.29
CA LYS A 225 4.87 -20.95 0.56
C LYS A 225 3.45 -20.43 0.58
N TYR A 226 3.06 -19.83 1.72
CA TYR A 226 1.78 -19.13 1.81
C TYR A 226 1.80 -17.86 0.95
N ARG A 227 0.73 -17.67 0.18
CA ARG A 227 0.55 -16.53 -0.72
C ARG A 227 -0.81 -15.88 -0.51
N THR A 228 -0.82 -14.58 -0.70
CA THR A 228 -2.04 -13.81 -0.86
C THR A 228 -2.00 -13.05 -2.18
N MET A 229 -3.14 -12.89 -2.82
CA MET A 229 -3.25 -12.09 -4.04
C MET A 229 -4.49 -11.22 -3.98
N GLU A 230 -4.32 -9.92 -4.16
CA GLU A 230 -5.44 -8.98 -4.22
C GLU A 230 -5.93 -8.81 -5.66
N ILE A 231 -7.23 -8.98 -5.84
CA ILE A 231 -7.95 -8.74 -7.09
C ILE A 231 -8.78 -7.47 -6.87
N PRO A 232 -8.45 -6.34 -7.53
CA PRO A 232 -9.20 -5.12 -7.35
C PRO A 232 -10.60 -5.24 -7.97
N ILE A 233 -11.60 -4.84 -7.23
CA ILE A 233 -12.98 -4.70 -7.70
C ILE A 233 -13.19 -3.31 -8.27
N GLY A 234 -12.54 -2.31 -7.67
CA GLY A 234 -12.52 -0.92 -8.11
C GLY A 234 -12.82 0.07 -7.00
N SER A 235 -12.69 1.34 -7.33
CA SER A 235 -12.83 2.45 -6.40
C SER A 235 -14.19 3.12 -6.49
N LEU A 236 -14.67 3.69 -5.37
CA LEU A 236 -15.84 4.56 -5.27
C LEU A 236 -15.58 5.69 -4.28
N ASN A 237 -16.05 6.87 -4.63
CA ASN A 237 -16.09 8.02 -3.74
C ASN A 237 -17.55 8.26 -3.33
N PRO A 238 -17.86 8.40 -2.02
CA PRO A 238 -19.17 8.84 -1.59
C PRO A 238 -19.43 10.29 -2.05
N ASN A 239 -20.69 10.73 -2.05
CA ASN A 239 -21.04 12.09 -2.45
C ASN A 239 -20.64 13.14 -1.40
N ASP A 240 -20.56 12.72 -0.14
CA ASP A 240 -20.14 13.52 1.01
C ASP A 240 -19.42 12.65 2.04
N ASP A 241 -18.91 13.24 3.09
CA ASP A 241 -18.19 12.60 4.19
C ASP A 241 -19.04 12.40 5.46
N ASP A 242 -20.36 12.68 5.39
CA ASP A 242 -21.30 12.54 6.52
C ASP A 242 -21.55 11.06 6.88
N GLY A 243 -21.39 10.16 5.90
CA GLY A 243 -21.63 8.72 6.05
C GLY A 243 -23.09 8.32 5.81
N GLY A 244 -23.34 7.00 5.74
CA GLY A 244 -24.68 6.42 5.56
C GLY A 244 -25.13 6.29 4.11
N GLU A 245 -24.37 6.75 3.13
CA GLU A 245 -24.68 6.55 1.71
C GLU A 245 -24.48 5.08 1.34
N GLN A 246 -25.47 4.51 0.63
CA GLN A 246 -25.39 3.13 0.11
C GLN A 246 -24.51 3.05 -1.14
N LEU A 247 -23.35 2.42 -1.00
CA LEU A 247 -22.42 2.20 -2.09
C LEU A 247 -22.51 0.77 -2.63
N THR A 248 -22.28 0.61 -3.92
CA THR A 248 -22.43 -0.68 -4.60
C THR A 248 -21.35 -0.86 -5.66
N LYS A 249 -20.72 -2.03 -5.67
CA LYS A 249 -19.78 -2.47 -6.73
C LYS A 249 -20.20 -3.84 -7.25
N VAL A 250 -20.19 -3.97 -8.58
CA VAL A 250 -20.42 -5.27 -9.24
C VAL A 250 -19.07 -5.81 -9.70
N PHE A 251 -18.84 -7.09 -9.42
CA PHE A 251 -17.66 -7.82 -9.83
C PHE A 251 -18.05 -9.01 -10.70
N GLY A 252 -17.55 -9.04 -11.92
CA GLY A 252 -17.85 -10.10 -12.88
C GLY A 252 -17.15 -11.41 -12.54
N GLY A 253 -17.90 -12.52 -12.52
CA GLY A 253 -17.34 -13.83 -12.23
C GLY A 253 -16.20 -14.22 -13.19
N SER A 254 -16.29 -13.91 -14.48
CA SER A 254 -15.23 -14.18 -15.46
C SER A 254 -13.93 -13.40 -15.16
N THR A 255 -14.03 -12.19 -14.58
CA THR A 255 -12.88 -11.38 -14.20
C THR A 255 -12.03 -12.06 -13.12
N PHE A 256 -12.67 -12.83 -12.24
CA PHE A 256 -11.97 -13.63 -11.22
C PHE A 256 -10.98 -14.61 -11.87
N TYR A 257 -11.44 -15.44 -12.79
CA TYR A 257 -10.62 -16.46 -13.45
C TYR A 257 -9.55 -15.86 -14.36
N SER A 258 -9.89 -14.88 -15.17
CA SER A 258 -8.94 -14.23 -16.08
C SER A 258 -7.82 -13.50 -15.31
N THR A 259 -8.13 -12.93 -14.14
CA THR A 259 -7.11 -12.28 -13.30
C THR A 259 -6.16 -13.31 -12.71
N LEU A 260 -6.66 -14.45 -12.20
CA LEU A 260 -5.82 -15.53 -11.70
C LEU A 260 -4.92 -16.09 -12.83
N SER A 261 -5.51 -16.39 -13.98
CA SER A 261 -4.79 -16.92 -15.15
C SER A 261 -3.67 -16.00 -15.66
N THR A 262 -3.86 -14.69 -15.54
CA THR A 262 -2.89 -13.70 -16.03
C THR A 262 -1.76 -13.44 -15.02
N ARG A 263 -2.04 -13.56 -13.72
CA ARG A 263 -1.09 -13.17 -12.67
C ARG A 263 -0.32 -14.33 -12.05
N LEU A 264 -0.77 -15.57 -12.25
CA LEU A 264 -0.12 -16.74 -11.68
C LEU A 264 0.61 -17.54 -12.76
N ASP A 265 1.78 -18.06 -12.40
CA ASP A 265 2.58 -18.88 -13.27
C ASP A 265 1.92 -20.24 -13.52
N LYS A 266 1.86 -20.65 -14.79
CA LYS A 266 1.42 -21.98 -15.21
C LYS A 266 2.60 -22.93 -15.15
N ASN A 267 2.72 -23.68 -14.06
CA ASN A 267 3.79 -24.64 -13.82
C ASN A 267 3.22 -25.93 -13.23
N ILE A 268 3.43 -27.05 -13.93
CA ILE A 268 2.94 -28.36 -13.50
C ILE A 268 3.47 -28.79 -12.13
N ARG A 269 4.64 -28.27 -11.71
CA ARG A 269 5.24 -28.58 -10.41
C ARG A 269 4.77 -27.69 -9.27
N ILE A 270 3.77 -26.87 -9.51
CA ILE A 270 3.16 -26.02 -8.48
C ILE A 270 1.70 -26.42 -8.33
N THR A 271 1.31 -26.82 -7.13
CA THR A 271 -0.11 -26.93 -6.77
C THR A 271 -0.48 -25.81 -5.83
N ARG A 272 -1.73 -25.34 -5.90
CA ARG A 272 -2.24 -24.20 -5.12
C ARG A 272 -3.42 -24.63 -4.28
N GLU A 273 -3.15 -24.88 -3.02
CA GLU A 273 -4.16 -25.26 -2.04
C GLU A 273 -4.93 -24.02 -1.56
N LEU A 274 -6.25 -24.00 -1.77
CA LEU A 274 -7.12 -22.86 -1.49
C LEU A 274 -7.41 -22.69 0.00
N GLY A 275 -6.82 -21.67 0.61
CA GLY A 275 -7.10 -21.26 1.96
C GLY A 275 -6.66 -22.25 3.04
N ILE A 276 -7.34 -22.19 4.19
CA ILE A 276 -7.15 -23.09 5.34
C ILE A 276 -8.47 -23.78 5.61
N TRP A 277 -8.45 -25.10 5.71
CA TRP A 277 -9.62 -25.87 6.10
C TRP A 277 -9.96 -25.64 7.56
N ASP A 278 -11.19 -25.22 7.81
CA ASP A 278 -11.76 -25.06 9.14
C ASP A 278 -12.74 -26.23 9.41
N GLU A 279 -12.35 -27.15 10.30
CA GLU A 279 -13.13 -28.37 10.60
C GLU A 279 -14.43 -28.08 11.34
N ASP A 280 -14.48 -27.00 12.15
CA ASP A 280 -15.64 -26.66 12.98
C ASP A 280 -16.82 -26.18 12.12
N VAL A 281 -16.52 -25.37 11.09
CA VAL A 281 -17.55 -24.82 10.19
C VAL A 281 -17.55 -25.46 8.80
N GLN A 282 -16.66 -26.41 8.54
CA GLN A 282 -16.54 -27.18 7.28
C GLN A 282 -16.39 -26.26 6.04
N ILE A 283 -15.54 -25.28 6.13
CA ILE A 283 -15.25 -24.32 5.05
C ILE A 283 -13.73 -24.20 4.87
N SER A 284 -13.33 -24.05 3.62
CA SER A 284 -12.00 -23.57 3.28
C SER A 284 -12.02 -22.05 3.28
N ARG A 285 -11.35 -21.43 4.23
CA ARG A 285 -11.24 -19.96 4.34
C ARG A 285 -10.27 -19.47 3.27
N ALA A 286 -10.78 -19.28 2.05
CA ALA A 286 -9.97 -19.13 0.86
C ALA A 286 -9.82 -17.67 0.39
N PHE A 287 -10.69 -16.77 0.86
CA PHE A 287 -10.57 -15.37 0.49
C PHE A 287 -11.27 -14.42 1.47
N ASP A 288 -10.93 -13.15 1.35
CA ASP A 288 -11.54 -12.03 2.07
C ASP A 288 -12.12 -11.02 1.08
N PHE A 289 -13.21 -10.38 1.45
CA PHE A 289 -13.65 -9.13 0.85
C PHE A 289 -13.12 -7.96 1.66
N LEU A 290 -12.41 -7.04 1.04
CA LEU A 290 -11.77 -5.91 1.67
C LEU A 290 -12.30 -4.59 1.13
N LEU A 291 -12.49 -3.64 2.04
CA LEU A 291 -12.66 -2.23 1.75
C LEU A 291 -11.50 -1.47 2.37
N ILE A 292 -10.63 -0.91 1.55
CA ILE A 292 -9.60 0.02 1.97
C ILE A 292 -10.24 1.40 1.92
N VAL A 293 -10.40 2.02 3.07
CA VAL A 293 -11.10 3.30 3.22
C VAL A 293 -10.07 4.38 3.43
N ALA A 294 -10.13 5.45 2.66
CA ALA A 294 -9.26 6.60 2.72
C ALA A 294 -10.03 7.86 3.11
N ASN A 295 -9.42 8.69 3.95
CA ASN A 295 -9.94 10.02 4.21
C ASN A 295 -9.63 10.98 3.02
N GLU A 296 -10.06 12.23 3.10
CA GLU A 296 -9.92 13.21 2.03
C GLU A 296 -8.46 13.40 1.56
N GLN A 297 -7.52 13.53 2.50
CA GLN A 297 -6.10 13.77 2.18
C GLN A 297 -5.50 12.60 1.39
N LEU A 298 -5.77 11.36 1.84
CA LEU A 298 -5.31 10.17 1.14
C LEU A 298 -6.04 9.98 -0.20
N ALA A 299 -7.34 10.27 -0.27
CA ALA A 299 -8.12 10.16 -1.50
C ALA A 299 -7.56 11.08 -2.60
N ILE A 300 -7.31 12.36 -2.28
CA ILE A 300 -6.69 13.33 -3.20
C ILE A 300 -5.31 12.84 -3.66
N TYR A 301 -4.48 12.37 -2.72
CA TYR A 301 -3.16 11.84 -3.04
C TYR A 301 -3.22 10.65 -4.01
N LEU A 302 -4.13 9.71 -3.78
CA LEU A 302 -4.33 8.54 -4.64
C LEU A 302 -4.86 8.92 -6.02
N ASP A 303 -5.79 9.86 -6.12
CA ASP A 303 -6.36 10.32 -7.38
C ASP A 303 -5.30 10.99 -8.26
N ILE A 304 -4.47 11.87 -7.68
CA ILE A 304 -3.39 12.57 -8.39
C ILE A 304 -2.31 11.59 -8.85
N ASN A 305 -1.99 10.56 -8.06
CA ASN A 305 -0.97 9.57 -8.37
C ASN A 305 -1.49 8.36 -9.17
N SER A 306 -2.79 8.31 -9.47
CA SER A 306 -3.37 7.26 -10.30
C SER A 306 -2.74 7.22 -11.70
N PRO A 307 -2.61 6.04 -12.32
CA PRO A 307 -2.13 5.91 -13.70
C PRO A 307 -3.05 6.68 -14.65
N VAL A 308 -2.49 7.64 -15.38
CA VAL A 308 -3.24 8.42 -16.38
C VAL A 308 -3.03 7.86 -17.78
N THR A 309 -4.14 7.66 -18.50
CA THR A 309 -4.12 7.29 -19.92
C THR A 309 -4.09 8.55 -20.77
N GLY A 310 -2.89 9.14 -20.96
CA GLY A 310 -2.74 10.33 -21.79
C GLY A 310 -1.33 10.93 -21.72
N ILE A 311 -1.03 11.87 -22.63
CA ILE A 311 0.21 12.63 -22.60
C ILE A 311 0.02 13.77 -21.58
N ILE A 312 0.46 13.58 -20.37
CA ILE A 312 0.52 14.64 -19.36
C ILE A 312 1.99 15.02 -19.20
N GLN A 313 2.31 16.28 -19.48
CA GLN A 313 3.68 16.80 -19.39
C GLN A 313 4.11 17.02 -17.93
N ASP A 314 3.20 17.44 -17.07
CA ASP A 314 3.46 17.64 -15.64
C ASP A 314 2.32 17.04 -14.82
N ARG A 315 2.65 16.22 -13.80
CA ARG A 315 1.67 15.77 -12.81
C ARG A 315 1.57 16.81 -11.71
N PRO A 316 0.36 17.18 -11.26
CA PRO A 316 0.23 17.99 -10.07
C PRO A 316 0.81 17.23 -8.86
N GLU A 317 1.53 17.93 -8.02
CA GLU A 317 2.00 17.39 -6.75
C GLU A 317 1.01 17.77 -5.65
N TYR A 318 0.74 16.83 -4.75
CA TYR A 318 -0.07 17.06 -3.58
C TYR A 318 0.74 16.82 -2.32
N SER A 319 0.67 17.76 -1.40
CA SER A 319 1.23 17.62 -0.06
C SER A 319 0.34 18.39 0.92
N ASN A 320 0.00 17.79 2.04
CA ASN A 320 -0.64 18.47 3.15
C ASN A 320 0.33 18.75 4.32
N ILE A 321 1.64 18.66 4.05
CA ILE A 321 2.70 18.93 5.02
C ILE A 321 3.12 20.40 4.91
N ASN A 322 2.87 21.19 5.94
CA ASN A 322 3.37 22.55 6.04
C ASN A 322 4.85 22.52 6.48
N GLY A 323 5.73 23.21 5.78
CA GLY A 323 7.17 23.21 6.02
C GLY A 323 7.91 22.00 5.42
N GLY A 324 7.22 21.15 4.64
CA GLY A 324 7.79 19.96 4.02
C GLY A 324 6.97 19.46 2.83
N LEU A 325 7.23 18.23 2.43
CA LEU A 325 6.50 17.50 1.39
C LEU A 325 5.98 16.17 1.96
N GLY A 326 4.96 15.60 1.32
CA GLY A 326 4.47 14.27 1.64
C GLY A 326 3.00 14.25 2.07
N LEU A 327 2.66 13.29 2.93
CA LEU A 327 1.28 13.01 3.29
C LEU A 327 1.14 12.66 4.76
N TRP A 328 0.22 13.33 5.45
CA TRP A 328 -0.31 12.96 6.74
C TRP A 328 -1.80 12.71 6.61
N ALA A 329 -2.23 11.47 6.69
CA ALA A 329 -3.59 11.06 6.38
C ALA A 329 -4.05 9.93 7.29
N SER A 330 -5.30 9.52 7.17
CA SER A 330 -5.83 8.33 7.81
C SER A 330 -6.42 7.35 6.80
N ARG A 331 -6.33 6.08 7.14
CA ARG A 331 -7.00 4.98 6.44
C ARG A 331 -7.56 4.00 7.46
N THR A 332 -8.45 3.15 7.00
CA THR A 332 -8.84 1.92 7.73
C THR A 332 -9.13 0.82 6.74
N ILE A 333 -9.00 -0.44 7.17
CA ILE A 333 -9.33 -1.60 6.37
C ILE A 333 -10.52 -2.30 7.04
N GLN A 334 -11.64 -2.32 6.33
CA GLN A 334 -12.83 -3.06 6.73
C GLN A 334 -12.99 -4.27 5.82
N GLY A 335 -13.65 -5.33 6.28
CA GLY A 335 -13.81 -6.49 5.43
C GLY A 335 -14.72 -7.57 6.00
N VAL A 336 -15.01 -8.55 5.15
CA VAL A 336 -15.59 -9.83 5.54
C VAL A 336 -14.55 -10.88 5.26
N PHE A 337 -14.07 -11.50 6.34
CA PHE A 337 -12.91 -12.36 6.32
C PHE A 337 -13.28 -13.84 6.34
N GLY A 338 -12.42 -14.68 5.77
CA GLY A 338 -12.54 -16.13 5.84
C GLY A 338 -13.69 -16.70 5.04
N LEU A 339 -14.01 -16.10 3.89
CA LEU A 339 -15.01 -16.59 2.95
C LEU A 339 -14.54 -17.84 2.21
N GLY A 340 -15.49 -18.73 1.88
CA GLY A 340 -15.25 -19.90 1.05
C GLY A 340 -15.76 -19.75 -0.38
N TYR A 341 -15.35 -20.67 -1.25
CA TYR A 341 -15.90 -20.79 -2.60
C TYR A 341 -17.00 -21.83 -2.67
N THR A 342 -17.98 -21.60 -3.56
CA THR A 342 -18.93 -22.66 -3.93
C THR A 342 -18.22 -23.81 -4.65
N THR A 343 -18.83 -25.00 -4.64
CA THR A 343 -18.29 -26.17 -5.33
C THR A 343 -18.06 -25.89 -6.81
N ASP A 344 -19.01 -25.27 -7.50
CA ASP A 344 -18.90 -24.91 -8.92
C ASP A 344 -17.68 -23.98 -9.19
N THR A 345 -17.39 -23.07 -8.26
CA THR A 345 -16.21 -22.21 -8.38
C THR A 345 -14.91 -22.99 -8.27
N ILE A 346 -14.83 -23.94 -7.33
CA ILE A 346 -13.65 -24.82 -7.15
C ILE A 346 -13.50 -25.73 -8.36
N GLU A 347 -14.57 -26.36 -8.82
CA GLU A 347 -14.58 -27.20 -10.04
C GLU A 347 -14.03 -26.41 -11.23
N HIS A 348 -14.54 -25.18 -11.45
CA HIS A 348 -14.07 -24.38 -12.57
C HIS A 348 -12.62 -23.85 -12.40
N LEU A 349 -12.15 -23.66 -11.18
CA LEU A 349 -10.72 -23.35 -10.94
C LEU A 349 -9.82 -24.52 -11.36
N GLN A 350 -10.27 -25.77 -11.20
CA GLN A 350 -9.52 -26.96 -11.54
C GLN A 350 -9.66 -27.39 -13.00
N GLU A 351 -10.86 -27.30 -13.56
CA GLU A 351 -11.18 -27.89 -14.86
C GLU A 351 -11.40 -26.85 -15.97
N GLY A 352 -11.52 -25.56 -15.61
CA GLY A 352 -11.78 -24.50 -16.56
C GLY A 352 -10.58 -24.19 -17.46
N ASP A 353 -10.84 -23.91 -18.74
CA ASP A 353 -9.80 -23.65 -19.77
C ASP A 353 -8.77 -22.59 -19.38
N GLU A 354 -9.16 -21.59 -18.58
CA GLU A 354 -8.27 -20.50 -18.16
C GLU A 354 -7.37 -20.88 -16.99
N THR A 355 -7.85 -21.75 -16.08
CA THR A 355 -7.24 -21.96 -14.76
C THR A 355 -6.78 -23.39 -14.48
N ALA A 356 -7.15 -24.39 -15.30
CA ALA A 356 -6.75 -25.79 -15.10
C ALA A 356 -5.23 -25.95 -14.93
N GLU A 357 -4.42 -25.23 -15.72
CA GLU A 357 -2.96 -25.27 -15.65
C GLU A 357 -2.37 -24.57 -14.41
N LEU A 358 -3.20 -23.91 -13.60
CA LEU A 358 -2.79 -23.30 -12.33
C LEU A 358 -2.78 -24.30 -11.18
N ASN A 359 -3.34 -25.49 -11.38
CA ASN A 359 -3.36 -26.63 -10.43
C ASN A 359 -3.93 -26.23 -9.04
N PHE A 360 -5.06 -25.54 -9.03
CA PHE A 360 -5.75 -25.27 -7.79
C PHE A 360 -6.36 -26.55 -7.22
N CYS A 361 -6.37 -26.66 -5.91
CA CYS A 361 -7.01 -27.75 -5.16
C CYS A 361 -7.57 -27.22 -3.85
N THR A 362 -8.40 -28.00 -3.18
CA THR A 362 -8.97 -27.64 -1.88
C THR A 362 -8.43 -28.52 -0.76
N PRO A 363 -8.14 -27.98 0.44
CA PRO A 363 -7.79 -28.80 1.60
C PRO A 363 -8.99 -29.57 2.19
N ASN A 364 -10.20 -29.37 1.66
CA ASN A 364 -11.38 -30.10 2.11
C ASN A 364 -11.27 -31.60 1.77
N PRO A 365 -11.17 -32.50 2.78
CA PRO A 365 -10.99 -33.93 2.54
C PRO A 365 -12.23 -34.63 1.95
N LEU A 366 -13.38 -33.95 1.94
CA LEU A 366 -14.65 -34.47 1.41
C LEU A 366 -14.92 -33.99 -0.02
N SER A 367 -14.01 -33.24 -0.61
CA SER A 367 -14.15 -32.73 -1.97
C SER A 367 -13.54 -33.68 -2.99
N ASP A 368 -14.15 -33.79 -4.15
CA ASP A 368 -13.58 -34.49 -5.31
C ASP A 368 -12.32 -33.75 -5.85
N TYR A 369 -12.09 -32.50 -5.39
CA TYR A 369 -11.01 -31.60 -5.81
C TYR A 369 -9.92 -31.43 -4.73
N THR A 370 -9.74 -32.43 -3.86
CA THR A 370 -8.72 -32.40 -2.82
C THR A 370 -7.31 -32.32 -3.37
N CYS A 371 -6.43 -31.66 -2.59
CA CYS A 371 -5.00 -31.58 -2.92
C CYS A 371 -4.32 -32.96 -2.89
N PRO A 372 -3.27 -33.15 -3.69
CA PRO A 372 -2.48 -34.41 -3.74
C PRO A 372 -1.88 -34.77 -2.39
#